data_e285128137830d966f0b1f64ef2c8950
#
_entry.id   e285128137830d966f0b1f64ef2c8950
#
_cell.length_a   1.000
_cell.length_b   1.000
_cell.length_c   1.000
_cell.angle_alpha   90.00
_cell.angle_beta   90.00
_cell.angle_gamma   90.00
#
_symmetry.space_group_name_H-M   'P 1'
#
loop_
_entity.id
_entity.type
_entity.pdbx_description
1 polymer ?
#
loop_
_entity_poly.entity_id
_entity_poly.type
_entity_poly.pdbx_seq_one_letter_code
_entity_poly.pdbx_strand_id
1 'polypeptide(L)'
;MMKQLVLAAAVFGIFSAAALADDRYATRPPVVLSPDLTAPWINQLGGGAVRPVVYQRPVVRQPQRGLFQRRVLRQAPQVAPQTVSAINPGIPSIRHPIEPQFLPQMVDYDTEEKPGTIVIDTNNRFLYLVMDGGKARRYGVGVGKPGFEWAGAHKITRKQEWPDWTPPSEMISREAAKGHYLPARMDGGAENPLGARAMYLGSTLYRIHGTNAPWSIGSAVSSGCIRLRNEDVVDLYDRVSVGTRVVVM
;
A
#
# COMPACT_ATOMS: atom_id res chain seq x y z
N MET A 1 60.00 -56.24 16.85
CA MET A 1 58.56 -56.26 16.44
C MET A 1 58.05 -54.86 16.50
N MET A 2 58.07 -54.12 15.37
CA MET A 2 57.57 -52.75 15.25
C MET A 2 56.21 -52.81 14.69
N LYS A 3 55.23 -52.25 15.44
CA LYS A 3 53.87 -52.04 14.97
C LYS A 3 53.79 -50.69 14.28
N GLN A 4 53.53 -50.67 13.00
CA GLN A 4 53.28 -49.44 12.24
C GLN A 4 51.84 -49.00 12.49
N LEU A 5 51.68 -47.79 12.99
CA LEU A 5 50.39 -47.08 13.07
C LEU A 5 50.16 -46.37 11.73
N VAL A 6 49.12 -46.78 11.02
CA VAL A 6 48.67 -46.05 9.80
C VAL A 6 47.67 -45.01 10.25
N LEU A 7 48.03 -43.72 10.06
CA LEU A 7 47.16 -42.58 10.32
C LEU A 7 46.35 -42.31 9.05
N ALA A 8 45.05 -42.59 9.08
CA ALA A 8 44.16 -42.22 8.00
C ALA A 8 43.67 -40.78 8.22
N ALA A 9 44.16 -39.84 7.41
CA ALA A 9 43.65 -38.47 7.37
C ALA A 9 42.38 -38.44 6.51
N ALA A 10 41.22 -38.24 7.13
CA ALA A 10 39.95 -37.97 6.44
C ALA A 10 39.90 -36.48 6.07
N VAL A 11 40.09 -36.19 4.78
CA VAL A 11 39.90 -34.84 4.24
C VAL A 11 38.39 -34.63 4.10
N PHE A 12 37.78 -33.86 5.03
CA PHE A 12 36.43 -33.33 4.87
C PHE A 12 36.49 -32.17 3.89
N GLY A 13 36.13 -32.43 2.64
CA GLY A 13 35.86 -31.38 1.65
C GLY A 13 34.56 -30.63 2.03
N ILE A 14 34.72 -29.38 2.50
CA ILE A 14 33.60 -28.46 2.69
C ILE A 14 33.19 -28.00 1.30
N PHE A 15 32.16 -28.64 0.74
CA PHE A 15 31.42 -28.08 -0.40
C PHE A 15 30.61 -26.89 0.12
N SER A 16 31.16 -25.69 -0.02
CA SER A 16 30.39 -24.47 0.03
C SER A 16 29.50 -24.44 -1.21
N ALA A 17 28.25 -24.95 -1.10
CA ALA A 17 27.24 -24.68 -2.08
C ALA A 17 27.00 -23.17 -2.04
N ALA A 18 27.43 -22.46 -3.07
CA ALA A 18 27.00 -21.08 -3.31
C ALA A 18 25.48 -21.14 -3.36
N ALA A 19 24.81 -20.53 -2.36
CA ALA A 19 23.40 -20.25 -2.44
C ALA A 19 23.21 -19.33 -3.64
N LEU A 20 22.74 -19.89 -4.76
CA LEU A 20 22.26 -19.10 -5.89
C LEU A 20 21.12 -18.25 -5.30
N ALA A 21 21.39 -16.98 -5.06
CA ALA A 21 20.34 -16.01 -4.80
C ALA A 21 19.39 -16.12 -5.99
N ASP A 22 18.21 -16.64 -5.71
CA ASP A 22 17.14 -16.78 -6.71
C ASP A 22 16.85 -15.37 -7.23
N ASP A 23 17.33 -15.10 -8.44
CA ASP A 23 17.32 -13.78 -9.07
C ASP A 23 15.92 -13.45 -9.56
N ARG A 24 14.96 -13.43 -8.62
CA ARG A 24 13.53 -13.14 -8.85
C ARG A 24 13.28 -11.78 -9.49
N TYR A 25 14.34 -10.99 -9.65
CA TYR A 25 14.30 -9.65 -10.21
C TYR A 25 15.16 -9.45 -11.46
N ALA A 26 15.85 -10.51 -11.94
CA ALA A 26 16.76 -10.41 -13.09
C ALA A 26 16.06 -10.17 -14.43
N THR A 27 14.84 -10.61 -14.59
CA THR A 27 14.06 -10.36 -15.82
C THR A 27 12.97 -9.35 -15.53
N ARG A 28 13.14 -8.11 -15.99
CA ARG A 28 12.07 -7.11 -15.97
C ARG A 28 10.92 -7.60 -16.87
N PRO A 29 9.67 -7.61 -16.38
CA PRO A 29 8.54 -7.92 -17.25
C PRO A 29 8.46 -6.89 -18.39
N PRO A 30 7.95 -7.27 -19.57
CA PRO A 30 7.78 -6.35 -20.68
C PRO A 30 6.88 -5.18 -20.24
N VAL A 31 7.34 -3.94 -20.50
CA VAL A 31 6.55 -2.73 -20.24
C VAL A 31 5.45 -2.67 -21.30
N VAL A 32 4.24 -3.07 -20.94
CA VAL A 32 3.07 -2.81 -21.77
C VAL A 32 2.50 -1.47 -21.33
N LEU A 33 2.69 -0.43 -22.13
CA LEU A 33 2.08 0.88 -21.91
C LEU A 33 0.59 0.78 -22.20
N SER A 34 -0.22 0.52 -21.19
CA SER A 34 -1.66 0.72 -21.29
C SER A 34 -1.97 2.21 -21.19
N PRO A 35 -2.83 2.78 -22.06
CA PRO A 35 -3.20 4.19 -21.98
C PRO A 35 -3.95 4.56 -20.69
N ASP A 36 -4.44 3.59 -19.94
CA ASP A 36 -5.07 3.77 -18.64
C ASP A 36 -4.43 2.86 -17.59
N LEU A 37 -3.39 3.38 -16.92
CA LEU A 37 -2.66 2.66 -15.87
C LEU A 37 -3.47 2.51 -14.57
N THR A 38 -4.62 3.19 -14.45
CA THR A 38 -5.49 3.12 -13.26
C THR A 38 -6.57 2.05 -13.39
N ALA A 39 -7.02 1.75 -14.58
CA ALA A 39 -8.11 0.80 -14.86
C ALA A 39 -7.88 -0.60 -14.25
N PRO A 40 -6.66 -1.19 -14.30
CA PRO A 40 -6.40 -2.50 -13.69
C PRO A 40 -6.64 -2.53 -12.18
N TRP A 41 -6.34 -1.43 -11.49
CA TRP A 41 -6.46 -1.32 -10.03
C TRP A 41 -7.91 -1.16 -9.57
N ILE A 42 -8.66 -0.32 -10.29
CA ILE A 42 -10.07 -0.08 -10.02
C ILE A 42 -10.87 -1.38 -10.20
N ASN A 43 -10.56 -2.17 -11.24
CA ASN A 43 -11.20 -3.46 -11.47
C ASN A 43 -10.81 -4.53 -10.45
N GLN A 44 -9.58 -4.53 -9.95
CA GLN A 44 -9.14 -5.46 -8.91
C GLN A 44 -9.85 -5.24 -7.56
N LEU A 45 -10.15 -3.99 -7.25
CA LEU A 45 -10.66 -3.59 -5.94
C LEU A 45 -12.16 -3.33 -5.92
N GLY A 46 -12.77 -3.05 -7.07
CA GLY A 46 -14.14 -2.58 -7.17
C GLY A 46 -15.15 -3.57 -7.76
N GLY A 47 -14.74 -4.67 -8.37
CA GLY A 47 -15.65 -5.70 -8.93
C GLY A 47 -16.63 -5.21 -9.99
N GLY A 48 -16.43 -4.01 -10.58
CA GLY A 48 -17.33 -3.41 -11.56
C GLY A 48 -16.60 -2.94 -12.83
N ALA A 49 -17.24 -3.11 -13.98
CA ALA A 49 -16.72 -2.60 -15.24
C ALA A 49 -16.74 -1.06 -15.25
N VAL A 50 -15.57 -0.44 -15.15
CA VAL A 50 -15.41 1.01 -15.29
C VAL A 50 -15.16 1.33 -16.76
N ARG A 51 -16.02 2.16 -17.37
CA ARG A 51 -15.78 2.70 -18.71
C ARG A 51 -14.62 3.69 -18.65
N PRO A 52 -13.61 3.61 -19.54
CA PRO A 52 -12.51 4.56 -19.56
C PRO A 52 -13.04 5.98 -19.81
N VAL A 53 -12.66 6.92 -18.95
CA VAL A 53 -12.93 8.34 -19.15
C VAL A 53 -11.84 8.91 -20.04
N VAL A 54 -12.17 9.20 -21.29
CA VAL A 54 -11.26 9.85 -22.22
C VAL A 54 -11.23 11.34 -21.90
N TYR A 55 -10.15 11.80 -21.26
CA TYR A 55 -9.88 13.22 -21.10
C TYR A 55 -9.41 13.81 -22.42
N GLN A 56 -10.28 14.53 -23.12
CA GLN A 56 -9.85 15.39 -24.23
C GLN A 56 -9.12 16.60 -23.60
N ARG A 57 -7.84 16.75 -23.93
CA ARG A 57 -7.09 17.97 -23.57
C ARG A 57 -7.78 19.16 -24.24
N PRO A 58 -8.11 20.23 -23.49
CA PRO A 58 -8.62 21.43 -24.11
C PRO A 58 -7.54 22.02 -25.02
N VAL A 59 -7.87 22.18 -26.28
CA VAL A 59 -7.01 22.86 -27.26
C VAL A 59 -7.01 24.33 -26.89
N VAL A 60 -5.96 24.79 -26.26
CA VAL A 60 -5.74 26.24 -26.04
C VAL A 60 -5.42 26.86 -27.38
N ARG A 61 -6.43 27.44 -28.02
CA ARG A 61 -6.21 28.33 -29.20
C ARG A 61 -5.51 29.60 -28.72
N GLN A 62 -4.26 29.79 -29.10
CA GLN A 62 -3.59 31.07 -28.92
C GLN A 62 -4.30 32.14 -29.78
N PRO A 63 -4.68 33.27 -29.19
CA PRO A 63 -5.23 34.36 -30.00
C PRO A 63 -4.13 34.96 -30.86
N GLN A 64 -4.36 34.99 -32.17
CA GLN A 64 -3.51 35.76 -33.11
C GLN A 64 -3.60 37.24 -32.76
N ARG A 65 -2.46 37.85 -32.49
CA ARG A 65 -2.35 39.30 -32.29
C ARG A 65 -2.60 40.02 -33.61
N GLY A 66 -3.81 40.54 -33.76
CA GLY A 66 -4.10 41.58 -34.76
C GLY A 66 -3.59 42.92 -34.29
N LEU A 67 -2.71 43.55 -35.07
CA LEU A 67 -2.33 44.97 -34.96
C LEU A 67 -3.58 45.81 -35.27
N PHE A 68 -3.92 46.76 -34.41
CA PHE A 68 -5.05 47.70 -34.45
C PHE A 68 -6.34 47.22 -33.76
N GLN A 69 -6.44 47.46 -32.44
CA GLN A 69 -7.71 47.73 -31.79
C GLN A 69 -7.63 48.86 -30.77
N ARG A 70 -8.44 49.86 -31.01
CA ARG A 70 -8.69 51.06 -30.20
C ARG A 70 -9.14 50.66 -28.77
N ARG A 71 -8.53 51.32 -27.80
CA ARG A 71 -8.81 51.17 -26.36
C ARG A 71 -10.17 51.80 -26.06
N VAL A 72 -11.21 50.96 -25.87
CA VAL A 72 -12.48 51.37 -25.28
C VAL A 72 -12.45 50.94 -23.81
N LEU A 73 -12.48 51.92 -22.90
CA LEU A 73 -12.67 51.73 -21.48
C LEU A 73 -14.10 51.15 -21.25
N ARG A 74 -14.22 49.84 -21.01
CA ARG A 74 -15.44 49.25 -20.49
C ARG A 74 -15.29 49.06 -18.99
N GLN A 75 -16.25 49.65 -18.24
CA GLN A 75 -16.47 49.45 -16.83
C GLN A 75 -16.58 47.93 -16.52
N ALA A 76 -15.89 47.50 -15.46
CA ALA A 76 -15.98 46.14 -14.98
C ALA A 76 -17.41 45.83 -14.48
N PRO A 77 -18.00 44.70 -14.84
CA PRO A 77 -19.24 44.26 -14.23
C PRO A 77 -18.98 43.88 -12.76
N GLN A 78 -19.79 44.42 -11.86
CA GLN A 78 -19.84 43.95 -10.46
C GLN A 78 -20.31 42.51 -10.46
N VAL A 79 -19.44 41.62 -10.08
CA VAL A 79 -19.78 40.19 -9.86
C VAL A 79 -20.46 40.11 -8.51
N ALA A 80 -21.78 39.85 -8.52
CA ALA A 80 -22.50 39.43 -7.32
C ALA A 80 -21.89 38.11 -6.79
N PRO A 81 -21.82 37.91 -5.46
CA PRO A 81 -21.34 36.65 -4.90
C PRO A 81 -22.27 35.51 -5.30
N GLN A 82 -21.86 34.74 -6.31
CA GLN A 82 -22.50 33.47 -6.60
C GLN A 82 -22.08 32.49 -5.53
N THR A 83 -23.00 32.00 -4.75
CA THR A 83 -22.86 30.81 -3.92
C THR A 83 -22.52 29.64 -4.84
N VAL A 84 -21.24 29.35 -4.94
CA VAL A 84 -20.76 28.20 -5.70
C VAL A 84 -21.05 26.96 -4.87
N SER A 85 -22.23 26.36 -5.06
CA SER A 85 -22.39 24.94 -4.78
C SER A 85 -21.63 24.19 -5.85
N ALA A 86 -20.30 24.17 -5.70
CA ALA A 86 -19.46 23.33 -6.53
C ALA A 86 -19.60 21.88 -6.04
N ILE A 87 -20.67 21.25 -6.46
CA ILE A 87 -20.68 19.79 -6.59
C ILE A 87 -19.68 19.50 -7.71
N ASN A 88 -18.47 19.13 -7.31
CA ASN A 88 -17.43 18.71 -8.23
C ASN A 88 -17.80 17.30 -8.74
N PRO A 89 -18.32 17.13 -9.99
CA PRO A 89 -18.85 15.83 -10.44
C PRO A 89 -17.76 14.80 -10.75
N GLY A 90 -16.50 15.05 -10.36
CA GLY A 90 -15.35 14.21 -10.66
C GLY A 90 -14.68 13.53 -9.48
N ILE A 91 -15.10 13.79 -8.22
CA ILE A 91 -14.64 12.99 -7.10
C ILE A 91 -15.59 11.81 -6.99
N PRO A 92 -15.17 10.56 -7.20
CA PRO A 92 -16.03 9.43 -6.93
C PRO A 92 -16.46 9.52 -5.47
N SER A 93 -17.73 9.83 -5.23
CA SER A 93 -18.32 9.75 -3.90
C SER A 93 -17.99 8.36 -3.38
N ILE A 94 -17.37 8.27 -2.19
CA ILE A 94 -17.11 6.99 -1.52
C ILE A 94 -18.47 6.28 -1.45
N ARG A 95 -18.69 5.35 -2.35
CA ARG A 95 -20.00 4.67 -2.49
C ARG A 95 -20.33 3.79 -1.30
N HIS A 96 -19.33 3.55 -0.43
CA HIS A 96 -19.48 2.81 0.82
C HIS A 96 -18.73 3.56 1.91
N PRO A 97 -19.41 4.31 2.78
CA PRO A 97 -18.79 4.87 3.96
C PRO A 97 -18.19 3.74 4.79
N ILE A 98 -17.00 3.95 5.31
CA ILE A 98 -16.36 2.99 6.23
C ILE A 98 -17.28 2.84 7.45
N GLU A 99 -17.51 1.60 7.85
CA GLU A 99 -18.31 1.34 9.05
C GLU A 99 -17.65 1.98 10.27
N PRO A 100 -18.39 2.68 11.13
CA PRO A 100 -17.85 3.44 12.26
C PRO A 100 -16.94 2.61 13.19
N GLN A 101 -17.17 1.30 13.30
CA GLN A 101 -16.33 0.40 14.11
C GLN A 101 -14.87 0.33 13.63
N PHE A 102 -14.60 0.58 12.34
CA PHE A 102 -13.25 0.56 11.77
C PHE A 102 -12.54 1.93 11.85
N LEU A 103 -13.19 2.95 12.38
CA LEU A 103 -12.53 4.22 12.67
C LEU A 103 -11.62 4.09 13.90
N PRO A 104 -10.55 4.90 14.02
CA PRO A 104 -9.65 4.86 15.17
C PRO A 104 -10.37 5.13 16.47
N GLN A 105 -10.13 4.29 17.46
CA GLN A 105 -10.75 4.39 18.80
C GLN A 105 -9.75 4.05 19.88
N MET A 106 -9.90 4.70 21.05
CA MET A 106 -9.28 4.23 22.29
C MET A 106 -10.18 3.17 22.91
N VAL A 107 -9.61 2.01 23.21
CA VAL A 107 -10.35 0.89 23.79
C VAL A 107 -9.61 0.34 25.01
N ASP A 108 -10.37 -0.29 25.91
CA ASP A 108 -9.78 -1.19 26.91
C ASP A 108 -9.23 -2.42 26.22
N TYR A 109 -8.01 -2.79 26.55
CA TYR A 109 -7.34 -3.89 25.89
C TYR A 109 -6.46 -4.67 26.87
N ASP A 110 -7.00 -5.77 27.36
CA ASP A 110 -6.28 -6.68 28.26
C ASP A 110 -5.34 -7.56 27.42
N THR A 111 -4.05 -7.48 27.69
CA THR A 111 -3.02 -8.21 26.94
C THR A 111 -1.74 -8.34 27.77
N GLU A 112 -0.99 -9.40 27.54
CA GLU A 112 0.36 -9.59 28.10
C GLU A 112 1.46 -8.84 27.31
N GLU A 113 1.12 -8.29 26.14
CA GLU A 113 2.07 -7.56 25.31
C GLU A 113 2.37 -6.17 25.93
N LYS A 114 3.63 -5.79 25.84
CA LYS A 114 4.11 -4.51 26.45
C LYS A 114 3.58 -3.30 25.68
N PRO A 115 3.39 -2.16 26.37
CA PRO A 115 3.13 -0.89 25.71
C PRO A 115 4.11 -0.61 24.55
N GLY A 116 3.61 -0.05 23.47
CA GLY A 116 4.36 0.16 22.23
C GLY A 116 4.35 -1.05 21.26
N THR A 117 3.83 -2.21 21.69
CA THR A 117 3.65 -3.35 20.78
C THR A 117 2.44 -3.13 19.88
N ILE A 118 2.54 -3.54 18.63
CA ILE A 118 1.41 -3.64 17.71
C ILE A 118 0.88 -5.07 17.75
N VAL A 119 -0.43 -5.25 17.99
CA VAL A 119 -1.11 -6.54 17.87
C VAL A 119 -2.13 -6.45 16.74
N ILE A 120 -2.10 -7.41 15.81
CA ILE A 120 -2.99 -7.45 14.65
C ILE A 120 -3.86 -8.70 14.77
N ASP A 121 -5.15 -8.48 14.99
CA ASP A 121 -6.19 -9.49 14.95
C ASP A 121 -6.75 -9.55 13.53
N THR A 122 -6.29 -10.54 12.77
CA THR A 122 -6.69 -10.70 11.36
C THR A 122 -8.14 -11.19 11.22
N ASN A 123 -8.66 -11.92 12.21
CA ASN A 123 -10.01 -12.44 12.21
C ASN A 123 -11.05 -11.32 12.37
N ASN A 124 -10.80 -10.42 13.33
CA ASN A 124 -11.68 -9.29 13.61
C ASN A 124 -11.33 -8.04 12.77
N ARG A 125 -10.19 -8.08 12.05
CA ARG A 125 -9.71 -6.99 11.17
C ARG A 125 -9.43 -5.70 11.90
N PHE A 126 -8.74 -5.83 13.04
CA PHE A 126 -8.27 -4.73 13.85
C PHE A 126 -6.76 -4.78 14.09
N LEU A 127 -6.16 -3.62 14.19
CA LEU A 127 -4.81 -3.42 14.68
C LEU A 127 -4.89 -2.63 15.98
N TYR A 128 -4.19 -3.09 17.00
CA TYR A 128 -4.10 -2.49 18.33
C TYR A 128 -2.67 -2.02 18.55
N LEU A 129 -2.48 -0.74 18.78
CA LEU A 129 -1.25 -0.21 19.37
C LEU A 129 -1.44 -0.23 20.89
N VAL A 130 -0.75 -1.15 21.57
CA VAL A 130 -0.82 -1.31 23.02
C VAL A 130 -0.27 -0.06 23.71
N MET A 131 -0.99 0.44 24.68
CA MET A 131 -0.66 1.64 25.46
C MET A 131 -0.63 1.30 26.95
N ASP A 132 -0.14 2.26 27.76
CA ASP A 132 -0.15 2.11 29.22
C ASP A 132 -1.59 2.07 29.75
N GLY A 133 -1.73 1.50 30.97
CA GLY A 133 -3.00 1.49 31.70
C GLY A 133 -4.08 0.58 31.13
N GLY A 134 -3.69 -0.54 30.46
CA GLY A 134 -4.65 -1.51 29.92
C GLY A 134 -5.48 -0.96 28.77
N LYS A 135 -4.93 -0.03 28.01
CA LYS A 135 -5.57 0.61 26.86
C LYS A 135 -4.85 0.25 25.56
N ALA A 136 -5.56 0.37 24.46
CA ALA A 136 -4.96 0.37 23.12
C ALA A 136 -5.63 1.38 22.21
N ARG A 137 -4.85 1.91 21.26
CA ARG A 137 -5.40 2.62 20.13
C ARG A 137 -5.69 1.61 19.03
N ARG A 138 -6.97 1.42 18.74
CA ARG A 138 -7.46 0.46 17.76
C ARG A 138 -7.68 1.14 16.42
N TYR A 139 -7.28 0.47 15.34
CA TYR A 139 -7.52 0.87 13.95
C TYR A 139 -8.19 -0.27 13.20
N GLY A 140 -9.09 0.05 12.29
CA GLY A 140 -9.60 -0.91 11.32
C GLY A 140 -8.57 -1.23 10.25
N VAL A 141 -8.46 -2.50 9.87
CA VAL A 141 -7.50 -2.94 8.84
C VAL A 141 -8.14 -3.77 7.74
N GLY A 142 -7.52 -3.73 6.55
CA GLY A 142 -7.72 -4.74 5.53
C GLY A 142 -6.61 -5.79 5.64
N VAL A 143 -6.96 -7.07 5.48
CA VAL A 143 -6.05 -8.19 5.69
C VAL A 143 -5.92 -9.08 4.45
N GLY A 144 -5.07 -10.10 4.52
CA GLY A 144 -4.92 -11.13 3.48
C GLY A 144 -6.24 -11.83 3.19
N LYS A 145 -6.51 -12.06 1.90
CA LYS A 145 -7.62 -12.91 1.47
C LYS A 145 -7.32 -14.38 1.84
N PRO A 146 -8.34 -15.28 1.83
CA PRO A 146 -8.15 -16.71 2.09
C PRO A 146 -6.98 -17.29 1.28
N GLY A 147 -6.08 -18.03 1.97
CA GLY A 147 -4.83 -18.55 1.42
C GLY A 147 -3.64 -17.60 1.44
N PHE A 148 -3.82 -16.39 2.01
CA PHE A 148 -2.76 -15.41 2.22
C PHE A 148 -2.69 -14.94 3.69
N GLU A 149 -3.26 -15.75 4.58
CA GLU A 149 -3.17 -15.55 6.03
C GLU A 149 -1.76 -15.88 6.52
N TRP A 150 -1.34 -15.19 7.54
CA TRP A 150 -0.10 -15.46 8.25
C TRP A 150 -0.20 -14.98 9.68
N ALA A 151 0.59 -15.57 10.55
CA ALA A 151 0.67 -15.24 11.96
C ALA A 151 2.12 -15.25 12.45
N GLY A 152 2.35 -14.71 13.63
CA GLY A 152 3.65 -14.73 14.27
C GLY A 152 4.12 -13.37 14.73
N ALA A 153 5.33 -13.35 15.33
CA ALA A 153 5.94 -12.15 15.87
C ALA A 153 7.04 -11.64 14.94
N HIS A 154 6.96 -10.37 14.61
CA HIS A 154 7.88 -9.64 13.75
C HIS A 154 8.33 -8.35 14.42
N LYS A 155 9.21 -7.60 13.73
CA LYS A 155 9.59 -6.24 14.11
C LYS A 155 9.50 -5.35 12.87
N ILE A 156 9.17 -4.09 13.09
CA ILE A 156 9.33 -3.07 12.03
C ILE A 156 10.84 -2.91 11.78
N THR A 157 11.27 -3.19 10.56
CA THR A 157 12.70 -3.08 10.17
C THR A 157 12.99 -1.85 9.34
N ARG A 158 11.98 -1.28 8.68
CA ARG A 158 12.08 -0.07 7.88
C ARG A 158 10.75 0.67 7.86
N LYS A 159 10.82 1.99 7.81
CA LYS A 159 9.68 2.88 7.63
C LYS A 159 9.91 3.73 6.39
N GLN A 160 8.87 4.03 5.63
CA GLN A 160 8.98 4.85 4.42
C GLN A 160 7.72 5.69 4.23
N GLU A 161 7.92 6.97 3.93
CA GLU A 161 6.89 7.89 3.49
C GLU A 161 6.73 7.77 1.98
N TRP A 162 5.50 7.84 1.50
CA TRP A 162 5.16 7.74 0.08
C TRP A 162 5.99 6.68 -0.64
N PRO A 163 5.90 5.40 -0.21
CA PRO A 163 6.74 4.34 -0.74
C PRO A 163 6.48 4.12 -2.22
N ASP A 164 7.53 3.82 -2.97
CA ASP A 164 7.38 3.21 -4.28
C ASP A 164 6.86 1.77 -4.15
N TRP A 165 6.16 1.30 -5.16
CA TRP A 165 5.62 -0.03 -5.21
C TRP A 165 6.14 -0.80 -6.42
N THR A 166 6.69 -1.97 -6.16
CA THR A 166 7.06 -2.96 -7.16
C THR A 166 6.26 -4.21 -6.87
N PRO A 167 5.37 -4.64 -7.78
CA PRO A 167 4.59 -5.85 -7.59
C PRO A 167 5.49 -7.09 -7.54
N PRO A 168 5.25 -8.03 -6.61
CA PRO A 168 5.93 -9.32 -6.60
C PRO A 168 5.68 -10.11 -7.89
N SER A 169 6.65 -10.92 -8.32
CA SER A 169 6.55 -11.72 -9.56
C SER A 169 5.33 -12.63 -9.60
N GLU A 170 5.00 -13.26 -8.46
CA GLU A 170 3.83 -14.11 -8.32
C GLU A 170 2.52 -13.31 -8.50
N MET A 171 2.50 -12.06 -8.06
CA MET A 171 1.35 -11.18 -8.29
C MET A 171 1.23 -10.81 -9.76
N ILE A 172 2.34 -10.47 -10.42
CA ILE A 172 2.36 -10.17 -11.86
C ILE A 172 1.80 -11.34 -12.65
N SER A 173 2.32 -12.56 -12.41
CA SER A 173 1.88 -13.77 -13.09
C SER A 173 0.40 -14.08 -12.86
N ARG A 174 -0.05 -13.96 -11.61
CA ARG A 174 -1.43 -14.23 -11.23
C ARG A 174 -2.42 -13.23 -11.85
N GLU A 175 -2.05 -11.97 -11.91
CA GLU A 175 -2.92 -10.94 -12.49
C GLU A 175 -2.89 -10.97 -14.02
N ALA A 176 -1.73 -11.26 -14.63
CA ALA A 176 -1.63 -11.48 -16.07
C ALA A 176 -2.51 -12.66 -16.54
N ALA A 177 -2.59 -13.74 -15.76
CA ALA A 177 -3.48 -14.87 -16.05
C ALA A 177 -4.97 -14.50 -16.05
N LYS A 178 -5.34 -13.37 -15.41
CA LYS A 178 -6.70 -12.80 -15.41
C LYS A 178 -6.88 -11.70 -16.47
N GLY A 179 -5.85 -11.41 -17.25
CA GLY A 179 -5.85 -10.31 -18.22
C GLY A 179 -5.52 -8.93 -17.62
N HIS A 180 -5.07 -8.87 -16.36
CA HIS A 180 -4.67 -7.64 -15.68
C HIS A 180 -3.16 -7.48 -15.75
N TYR A 181 -2.67 -6.45 -16.42
CA TYR A 181 -1.25 -6.18 -16.56
C TYR A 181 -0.81 -5.11 -15.56
N LEU A 182 0.05 -5.51 -14.62
CA LEU A 182 0.58 -4.62 -13.60
C LEU A 182 1.80 -3.84 -14.11
N PRO A 183 2.01 -2.58 -13.66
CA PRO A 183 3.23 -1.85 -13.98
C PRO A 183 4.44 -2.52 -13.33
N ALA A 184 5.61 -2.42 -13.95
CA ALA A 184 6.85 -2.93 -13.38
C ALA A 184 7.20 -2.25 -12.05
N ARG A 185 6.87 -0.96 -11.92
CA ARG A 185 7.04 -0.13 -10.72
C ARG A 185 6.05 1.04 -10.77
N MET A 186 5.66 1.50 -9.59
CA MET A 186 4.86 2.72 -9.40
C MET A 186 5.52 3.58 -8.32
N ASP A 187 5.79 4.83 -8.64
CA ASP A 187 6.34 5.80 -7.68
C ASP A 187 5.32 6.14 -6.58
N GLY A 188 5.80 6.65 -5.45
CA GLY A 188 4.94 7.07 -4.33
C GLY A 188 3.96 8.17 -4.78
N GLY A 189 2.71 8.05 -4.34
CA GLY A 189 1.65 8.99 -4.69
C GLY A 189 0.26 8.49 -4.33
N ALA A 190 -0.76 9.29 -4.62
CA ALA A 190 -2.15 9.01 -4.28
C ALA A 190 -2.69 7.74 -4.95
N GLU A 191 -2.22 7.42 -6.14
CA GLU A 191 -2.63 6.25 -6.92
C GLU A 191 -1.87 4.97 -6.50
N ASN A 192 -0.81 5.11 -5.70
CA ASN A 192 0.00 3.97 -5.28
C ASN A 192 -0.76 3.10 -4.26
N PRO A 193 -0.84 1.79 -4.46
CA PRO A 193 -1.57 0.89 -3.56
C PRO A 193 -0.99 0.81 -2.14
N LEU A 194 0.25 1.23 -1.92
CA LEU A 194 0.85 1.30 -0.59
C LEU A 194 0.45 2.57 0.18
N GLY A 195 -0.17 3.54 -0.48
CA GLY A 195 -0.64 4.77 0.14
C GLY A 195 0.47 5.65 0.72
N ALA A 196 0.12 6.43 1.73
CA ALA A 196 0.98 7.50 2.25
C ALA A 196 2.19 7.02 3.05
N ARG A 197 2.12 5.85 3.70
CA ARG A 197 3.17 5.30 4.59
C ARG A 197 3.26 3.79 4.47
N ALA A 198 4.47 3.25 4.65
CA ALA A 198 4.69 1.81 4.81
C ALA A 198 5.68 1.52 5.95
N MET A 199 5.39 0.47 6.70
CA MET A 199 6.23 -0.13 7.74
C MET A 199 6.49 -1.58 7.36
N TYR A 200 7.75 -1.93 7.13
CA TYR A 200 8.18 -3.23 6.64
C TYR A 200 8.45 -4.18 7.80
N LEU A 201 8.02 -5.43 7.69
CA LEU A 201 8.06 -6.42 8.77
C LEU A 201 9.16 -7.46 8.56
N GLY A 202 10.28 -7.30 9.25
CA GLY A 202 11.41 -8.20 9.18
C GLY A 202 12.00 -8.30 7.77
N SER A 203 12.40 -9.52 7.39
CA SER A 203 12.84 -9.89 6.04
C SER A 203 11.70 -10.41 5.17
N THR A 204 10.45 -10.29 5.63
CA THR A 204 9.27 -10.76 4.90
C THR A 204 8.86 -9.78 3.79
N LEU A 205 7.96 -10.20 2.93
CA LEU A 205 7.28 -9.32 1.98
C LEU A 205 6.10 -8.57 2.59
N TYR A 206 5.77 -8.83 3.87
CA TYR A 206 4.63 -8.22 4.54
C TYR A 206 4.92 -6.81 5.05
N ARG A 207 3.88 -6.00 5.03
CA ARG A 207 3.93 -4.58 5.41
C ARG A 207 2.65 -4.19 6.12
N ILE A 208 2.76 -3.19 6.99
CA ILE A 208 1.63 -2.37 7.42
C ILE A 208 1.71 -1.10 6.59
N HIS A 209 0.68 -0.77 5.82
CA HIS A 209 0.74 0.35 4.88
C HIS A 209 -0.61 1.04 4.68
N GLY A 210 -0.61 2.20 4.07
CA GLY A 210 -1.80 2.91 3.65
C GLY A 210 -2.51 2.24 2.46
N THR A 211 -3.47 2.91 1.87
CA THR A 211 -4.15 2.39 0.68
C THR A 211 -4.73 3.52 -0.18
N ASN A 212 -4.78 3.29 -1.49
CA ASN A 212 -5.57 4.08 -2.43
C ASN A 212 -7.05 3.61 -2.50
N ALA A 213 -7.40 2.55 -1.75
CA ALA A 213 -8.73 1.94 -1.72
C ALA A 213 -9.29 1.87 -0.28
N PRO A 214 -9.59 3.03 0.36
CA PRO A 214 -10.00 3.08 1.77
C PRO A 214 -11.28 2.30 2.07
N TRP A 215 -12.18 2.14 1.09
CA TRP A 215 -13.40 1.33 1.21
C TRP A 215 -13.14 -0.16 1.42
N SER A 216 -11.91 -0.62 1.26
CA SER A 216 -11.52 -2.02 1.46
C SER A 216 -11.06 -2.33 2.90
N ILE A 217 -11.07 -1.34 3.79
CA ILE A 217 -10.84 -1.56 5.22
C ILE A 217 -12.00 -2.37 5.80
N GLY A 218 -11.69 -3.29 6.70
CA GLY A 218 -12.65 -4.28 7.18
C GLY A 218 -12.85 -5.49 6.26
N SER A 219 -12.09 -5.59 5.16
CA SER A 219 -12.19 -6.69 4.21
C SER A 219 -10.90 -7.51 4.12
N ALA A 220 -11.03 -8.79 3.71
CA ALA A 220 -9.92 -9.70 3.47
C ALA A 220 -9.65 -9.81 1.97
N VAL A 221 -8.87 -8.88 1.39
CA VAL A 221 -8.66 -8.79 -0.06
C VAL A 221 -7.20 -8.58 -0.47
N SER A 222 -6.26 -8.42 0.48
CA SER A 222 -4.85 -8.22 0.19
C SER A 222 -4.13 -9.55 -0.14
N SER A 223 -2.89 -9.46 -0.57
CA SER A 223 -1.98 -10.62 -0.68
C SER A 223 -1.12 -10.80 0.58
N GLY A 224 -1.71 -10.59 1.76
CA GLY A 224 -1.09 -10.79 3.07
C GLY A 224 -0.69 -9.51 3.78
N CYS A 225 -0.48 -8.38 3.10
CA CYS A 225 -0.17 -7.10 3.75
C CYS A 225 -1.36 -6.56 4.55
N ILE A 226 -1.06 -5.82 5.61
CA ILE A 226 -2.03 -5.17 6.48
C ILE A 226 -2.24 -3.73 6.00
N ARG A 227 -3.46 -3.40 5.61
CA ARG A 227 -3.81 -2.11 5.02
C ARG A 227 -4.59 -1.26 6.00
N LEU A 228 -4.26 0.02 6.08
CA LEU A 228 -4.99 1.04 6.82
C LEU A 228 -5.45 2.14 5.86
N ARG A 229 -6.38 2.99 6.29
CA ARG A 229 -6.61 4.26 5.61
C ARG A 229 -5.33 5.11 5.68
N ASN A 230 -5.16 6.04 4.75
CA ASN A 230 -3.95 6.87 4.72
C ASN A 230 -3.79 7.72 5.99
N GLU A 231 -4.87 8.30 6.51
CA GLU A 231 -4.86 9.06 7.76
C GLU A 231 -4.50 8.20 8.96
N ASP A 232 -4.95 6.95 9.01
CA ASP A 232 -4.70 6.03 10.12
C ASP A 232 -3.26 5.50 10.11
N VAL A 233 -2.73 5.20 8.93
CA VAL A 233 -1.33 4.76 8.83
C VAL A 233 -0.36 5.89 9.13
N VAL A 234 -0.69 7.14 8.82
CA VAL A 234 0.12 8.31 9.20
C VAL A 234 0.14 8.45 10.72
N ASP A 235 -1.03 8.41 11.37
CA ASP A 235 -1.11 8.48 12.85
C ASP A 235 -0.34 7.33 13.52
N LEU A 236 -0.47 6.10 13.03
CA LEU A 236 0.29 4.95 13.55
C LEU A 236 1.79 5.10 13.29
N TYR A 237 2.17 5.53 12.09
CA TYR A 237 3.56 5.71 11.68
C TYR A 237 4.30 6.68 12.62
N ASP A 238 3.66 7.78 13.00
CA ASP A 238 4.27 8.79 13.88
C ASP A 238 4.43 8.31 15.32
N ARG A 239 3.65 7.29 15.74
CA ARG A 239 3.67 6.74 17.11
C ARG A 239 4.67 5.61 17.30
N VAL A 240 5.15 4.97 16.25
CA VAL A 240 6.00 3.77 16.35
C VAL A 240 7.35 3.99 15.68
N SER A 241 8.35 3.21 16.12
CA SER A 241 9.73 3.31 15.63
C SER A 241 10.16 2.03 14.92
N VAL A 242 11.27 2.09 14.18
CA VAL A 242 11.99 0.90 13.75
C VAL A 242 12.38 0.11 15.01
N GLY A 243 12.21 -1.20 15.00
CA GLY A 243 12.37 -2.08 16.15
C GLY A 243 11.07 -2.41 16.89
N THR A 244 9.99 -1.66 16.67
CA THR A 244 8.66 -1.95 17.27
C THR A 244 8.27 -3.40 17.00
N ARG A 245 7.85 -4.11 18.06
CA ARG A 245 7.33 -5.48 18.00
C ARG A 245 5.93 -5.47 17.36
N VAL A 246 5.72 -6.42 16.47
CA VAL A 246 4.42 -6.65 15.81
C VAL A 246 4.05 -8.11 15.98
N VAL A 247 2.88 -8.36 16.54
CA VAL A 247 2.30 -9.72 16.73
C VAL A 247 1.06 -9.83 15.83
N VAL A 248 1.02 -10.86 15.00
CA VAL A 248 -0.10 -11.13 14.11
C VAL A 248 -0.74 -12.46 14.52
N MET A 249 -2.06 -12.47 14.69
CA MET A 249 -2.85 -13.60 15.16
C MET A 249 -4.17 -13.71 14.39
#